data_f3efbc508bb93ed64d6ea010218b52f9
#
_entry.id   f3efbc508bb93ed64d6ea010218b52f9
#
_cell.length_a   1.000
_cell.length_b   1.000
_cell.length_c   1.000
_cell.angle_alpha   90.00
_cell.angle_beta   90.00
_cell.angle_gamma   90.00
#
_symmetry.space_group_name_H-M   'P 1'
#
loop_
_entity.id
_entity.type
_entity.pdbx_description
1 polymer ?
#
loop_
_entity_poly.entity_id
_entity_poly.type
_entity_poly.pdbx_seq_one_letter_code
_entity_poly.pdbx_strand_id
1 'polypeptide(L)'
;MQTVQERNDAVMPDKTPKKVYEPLQEKPVYDFFKRIFDLVVASAALVVLSPLFLVTAIAIRAEGRGPVIFSQVRLTKNAKPFKMFKFRSMCVDAEAKKKELQDQNEMQGPVFKIADDPRITKVGRFIRKTSIDELPQLVNILMGDMTVIGPRPPLPDEVAQYDEYQMHRLDVKTGLACYHECLGRSDSDSFDAWVEQDLKYIRERGMLTDIKVLLMMVKAVLSGRGAV
;
A
#
# COMPACT_ATOMS: atom_id res chain seq x y z
N MET A 1 -16.69 47.74 -35.04
CA MET A 1 -15.37 47.14 -35.15
C MET A 1 -14.77 47.16 -33.77
N GLN A 2 -14.96 46.05 -33.00
CA GLN A 2 -14.32 45.84 -31.70
C GLN A 2 -13.38 44.68 -31.86
N THR A 3 -12.09 44.96 -31.68
CA THR A 3 -11.00 43.98 -31.74
C THR A 3 -11.05 43.07 -30.51
N VAL A 4 -11.24 41.79 -30.77
CA VAL A 4 -11.12 40.70 -29.76
C VAL A 4 -9.63 40.55 -29.46
N GLN A 5 -9.24 40.95 -28.26
CA GLN A 5 -7.90 40.73 -27.73
C GLN A 5 -7.83 39.33 -27.16
N GLU A 6 -7.25 38.41 -27.93
CA GLU A 6 -6.92 37.04 -27.46
C GLU A 6 -5.91 37.16 -26.30
N ARG A 7 -6.35 36.84 -25.10
CA ARG A 7 -5.45 36.57 -23.97
C ARG A 7 -4.78 35.24 -24.20
N ASN A 8 -3.56 35.25 -24.63
CA ASN A 8 -2.62 34.15 -24.51
C ASN A 8 -2.31 33.96 -23.01
N ASP A 9 -3.06 33.13 -22.33
CA ASP A 9 -2.66 32.61 -21.05
C ASP A 9 -1.53 31.57 -21.29
N ALA A 10 -0.32 32.10 -21.39
CA ALA A 10 0.89 31.28 -21.36
C ALA A 10 0.93 30.58 -20.01
N VAL A 11 0.66 29.27 -20.00
CA VAL A 11 0.91 28.39 -18.85
C VAL A 11 2.39 28.55 -18.50
N MET A 12 2.68 29.33 -17.45
CA MET A 12 4.04 29.45 -16.92
C MET A 12 4.53 28.05 -16.57
N PRO A 13 5.72 27.63 -17.05
CA PRO A 13 6.28 26.34 -16.64
C PRO A 13 6.47 26.36 -15.13
N ASP A 14 5.96 25.31 -14.47
CA ASP A 14 6.11 25.07 -13.03
C ASP A 14 7.61 25.13 -12.68
N LYS A 15 8.01 26.17 -11.93
CA LYS A 15 9.39 26.41 -11.49
C LYS A 15 9.76 25.62 -10.22
N THR A 16 8.96 24.63 -9.82
CA THR A 16 9.38 23.73 -8.74
C THR A 16 10.65 23.00 -9.18
N PRO A 17 11.74 23.06 -8.42
CA PRO A 17 12.96 22.34 -8.77
C PRO A 17 12.62 20.86 -8.88
N LYS A 18 12.89 20.24 -10.04
CA LYS A 18 12.73 18.79 -10.20
C LYS A 18 13.53 18.10 -9.10
N LYS A 19 12.84 17.36 -8.25
CA LYS A 19 13.50 16.54 -7.22
C LYS A 19 14.40 15.54 -7.92
N VAL A 20 15.69 15.57 -7.60
CA VAL A 20 16.67 14.64 -8.16
C VAL A 20 16.74 13.43 -7.24
N TYR A 21 16.57 12.24 -7.79
CA TYR A 21 16.74 10.99 -7.08
C TYR A 21 18.12 10.42 -7.39
N GLU A 22 18.87 10.05 -6.34
CA GLU A 22 20.15 9.37 -6.52
C GLU A 22 19.92 7.91 -6.94
N PRO A 23 20.72 7.38 -7.88
CA PRO A 23 20.56 5.99 -8.33
C PRO A 23 20.62 5.00 -7.16
N LEU A 24 19.74 4.02 -7.21
CA LEU A 24 19.65 3.00 -6.18
C LEU A 24 20.95 2.17 -6.11
N GLN A 25 21.58 2.13 -4.94
CA GLN A 25 22.70 1.23 -4.70
C GLN A 25 22.22 -0.22 -4.61
N GLU A 26 22.80 -1.11 -5.39
CA GLU A 26 22.56 -2.54 -5.27
C GLU A 26 23.17 -3.07 -3.95
N LYS A 27 22.41 -3.92 -3.23
CA LYS A 27 22.82 -4.50 -1.96
C LYS A 27 22.59 -6.03 -1.97
N PRO A 28 23.30 -6.81 -2.83
CA PRO A 28 22.98 -8.22 -3.05
C PRO A 28 23.06 -9.07 -1.77
N VAL A 29 24.00 -8.79 -0.89
CA VAL A 29 24.14 -9.49 0.40
C VAL A 29 22.94 -9.20 1.30
N TYR A 30 22.52 -7.94 1.38
CA TYR A 30 21.31 -7.56 2.11
C TYR A 30 20.08 -8.21 1.49
N ASP A 31 19.91 -8.17 0.17
CA ASP A 31 18.75 -8.73 -0.52
C ASP A 31 18.63 -10.25 -0.29
N PHE A 32 19.76 -10.97 -0.21
CA PHE A 32 19.79 -12.39 0.13
C PHE A 32 19.30 -12.66 1.56
N PHE A 33 19.87 -11.95 2.56
CA PHE A 33 19.45 -12.11 3.95
C PHE A 33 18.01 -11.63 4.19
N LYS A 34 17.61 -10.56 3.51
CA LYS A 34 16.23 -10.07 3.52
C LYS A 34 15.26 -11.15 3.03
N ARG A 35 15.61 -11.88 1.97
CA ARG A 35 14.75 -12.97 1.48
C ARG A 35 14.59 -14.10 2.50
N ILE A 36 15.67 -14.47 3.19
CA ILE A 36 15.61 -15.47 4.28
C ILE A 36 14.70 -14.94 5.41
N PHE A 37 14.90 -13.70 5.83
CA PHE A 37 14.08 -13.03 6.84
C PHE A 37 12.59 -13.04 6.44
N ASP A 38 12.28 -12.65 5.21
CA ASP A 38 10.91 -12.65 4.68
C ASP A 38 10.27 -14.04 4.76
N LEU A 39 10.98 -15.09 4.36
CA LEU A 39 10.49 -16.47 4.40
C LEU A 39 10.25 -16.95 5.83
N VAL A 40 11.19 -16.68 6.74
CA VAL A 40 11.06 -17.09 8.15
C VAL A 40 9.89 -16.38 8.81
N VAL A 41 9.81 -15.04 8.68
CA VAL A 41 8.76 -14.24 9.30
C VAL A 41 7.38 -14.62 8.73
N ALA A 42 7.25 -14.73 7.41
CA ALA A 42 5.96 -15.05 6.79
C ALA A 42 5.50 -16.47 7.13
N SER A 43 6.40 -17.47 7.14
CA SER A 43 6.07 -18.85 7.52
C SER A 43 5.66 -18.93 8.98
N ALA A 44 6.43 -18.34 9.88
CA ALA A 44 6.11 -18.34 11.31
C ALA A 44 4.77 -17.64 11.58
N ALA A 45 4.54 -16.48 10.96
CA ALA A 45 3.27 -15.74 11.09
C ALA A 45 2.08 -16.56 10.57
N LEU A 46 2.19 -17.23 9.42
CA LEU A 46 1.11 -18.09 8.89
C LEU A 46 0.77 -19.24 9.83
N VAL A 47 1.78 -19.89 10.43
CA VAL A 47 1.55 -20.98 11.39
C VAL A 47 0.88 -20.46 12.66
N VAL A 48 1.44 -19.41 13.27
CA VAL A 48 0.93 -18.86 14.54
C VAL A 48 -0.46 -18.26 14.38
N LEU A 49 -0.73 -17.58 13.27
CA LEU A 49 -1.99 -16.90 13.01
C LEU A 49 -3.03 -17.79 12.29
N SER A 50 -2.71 -19.08 12.03
CA SER A 50 -3.64 -20.00 11.33
C SER A 50 -5.01 -20.11 12.00
N PRO A 51 -5.17 -20.14 13.36
CA PRO A 51 -6.50 -20.13 13.98
C PRO A 51 -7.27 -18.83 13.69
N LEU A 52 -6.57 -17.70 13.68
CA LEU A 52 -7.16 -16.39 13.35
C LEU A 52 -7.65 -16.35 11.89
N PHE A 53 -6.88 -16.93 10.96
CA PHE A 53 -7.32 -17.08 9.57
C PHE A 53 -8.62 -17.85 9.46
N LEU A 54 -8.74 -18.96 10.16
CA LEU A 54 -9.94 -19.79 10.16
C LEU A 54 -11.17 -19.03 10.71
N VAL A 55 -11.01 -18.39 11.88
CA VAL A 55 -12.10 -17.62 12.52
C VAL A 55 -12.53 -16.47 11.61
N THR A 56 -11.58 -15.75 11.02
CA THR A 56 -11.86 -14.64 10.08
C THR A 56 -12.59 -15.16 8.84
N ALA A 57 -12.15 -16.27 8.27
CA ALA A 57 -12.80 -16.88 7.10
C ALA A 57 -14.26 -17.27 7.39
N ILE A 58 -14.52 -17.88 8.56
CA ILE A 58 -15.88 -18.22 9.01
C ILE A 58 -16.74 -16.96 9.19
N ALA A 59 -16.21 -15.92 9.84
CA ALA A 59 -16.92 -14.67 10.07
C ALA A 59 -17.32 -13.98 8.74
N ILE A 60 -16.39 -13.88 7.78
CA ILE A 60 -16.66 -13.32 6.46
C ILE A 60 -17.73 -14.13 5.70
N ARG A 61 -17.68 -15.48 5.83
CA ARG A 61 -18.62 -16.34 5.17
C ARG A 61 -20.02 -16.28 5.78
N ALA A 62 -20.11 -16.09 7.09
CA ALA A 62 -21.36 -15.94 7.82
C ALA A 62 -22.05 -14.60 7.52
N GLU A 63 -21.26 -13.53 7.29
CA GLU A 63 -21.81 -12.20 6.98
C GLU A 63 -22.43 -12.11 5.58
N GLY A 64 -21.95 -12.91 4.62
CA GLY A 64 -22.51 -12.84 3.27
C GLY A 64 -21.91 -13.83 2.27
N ARG A 65 -22.64 -14.03 1.17
CA ARG A 65 -22.18 -14.88 0.05
C ARG A 65 -20.99 -14.25 -0.67
N GLY A 66 -20.14 -15.09 -1.28
CA GLY A 66 -18.98 -14.66 -2.07
C GLY A 66 -17.65 -15.23 -1.53
N PRO A 67 -16.53 -14.94 -2.19
CA PRO A 67 -15.20 -15.45 -1.81
C PRO A 67 -14.75 -14.86 -0.46
N VAL A 68 -14.02 -15.64 0.34
CA VAL A 68 -13.39 -15.18 1.59
C VAL A 68 -12.17 -14.34 1.28
N ILE A 69 -11.40 -14.74 0.27
CA ILE A 69 -10.21 -14.04 -0.20
C ILE A 69 -10.57 -13.17 -1.40
N PHE A 70 -10.24 -11.91 -1.31
CA PHE A 70 -10.24 -10.94 -2.40
C PHE A 70 -8.85 -10.87 -3.00
N SER A 71 -8.76 -10.73 -4.32
CA SER A 71 -7.49 -10.51 -5.00
C SER A 71 -7.58 -9.32 -5.95
N GLN A 72 -6.53 -8.51 -5.96
CA GLN A 72 -6.43 -7.33 -6.81
C GLN A 72 -5.05 -7.26 -7.45
N VAL A 73 -4.99 -6.87 -8.72
CA VAL A 73 -3.71 -6.65 -9.39
C VAL A 73 -3.03 -5.42 -8.79
N ARG A 74 -1.79 -5.60 -8.38
CA ARG A 74 -0.90 -4.56 -7.86
C ARG A 74 0.44 -4.64 -8.56
N LEU A 75 1.27 -3.62 -8.41
CA LEU A 75 2.60 -3.57 -8.98
C LEU A 75 3.67 -3.70 -7.89
N THR A 76 4.76 -4.39 -8.22
CA THR A 76 5.95 -4.55 -7.40
C THR A 76 7.19 -4.03 -8.14
N LYS A 77 8.39 -4.42 -7.72
CA LYS A 77 9.65 -3.99 -8.34
C LYS A 77 9.58 -4.01 -9.87
N ASN A 78 10.10 -2.93 -10.50
CA ASN A 78 10.10 -2.73 -11.95
C ASN A 78 8.69 -2.72 -12.57
N ALA A 79 7.69 -2.26 -11.83
CA ALA A 79 6.28 -2.23 -12.22
C ALA A 79 5.71 -3.61 -12.62
N LYS A 80 6.30 -4.71 -12.13
CA LYS A 80 5.83 -6.07 -12.43
C LYS A 80 4.47 -6.30 -11.78
N PRO A 81 3.42 -6.72 -12.52
CA PRO A 81 2.11 -7.00 -11.95
C PRO A 81 2.09 -8.33 -11.18
N PHE A 82 1.35 -8.35 -10.07
CA PHE A 82 1.05 -9.56 -9.31
C PHE A 82 -0.35 -9.49 -8.69
N LYS A 83 -0.91 -10.62 -8.28
CA LYS A 83 -2.20 -10.70 -7.58
C LYS A 83 -1.96 -10.61 -6.08
N MET A 84 -2.29 -9.46 -5.48
CA MET A 84 -2.23 -9.26 -4.04
C MET A 84 -3.46 -9.85 -3.37
N PHE A 85 -3.28 -10.66 -2.33
CA PHE A 85 -4.36 -11.31 -1.59
C PHE A 85 -4.73 -10.53 -0.33
N LYS A 86 -6.04 -10.39 -0.07
CA LYS A 86 -6.59 -9.85 1.17
C LYS A 86 -7.80 -10.66 1.61
N PHE A 87 -8.17 -10.61 2.88
CA PHE A 87 -9.51 -10.99 3.26
C PHE A 87 -10.53 -10.00 2.70
N ARG A 88 -11.68 -10.50 2.26
CA ARG A 88 -12.77 -9.65 1.78
C ARG A 88 -13.32 -8.82 2.93
N SER A 89 -13.15 -7.51 2.84
CA SER A 89 -13.66 -6.52 3.81
C SER A 89 -14.78 -5.65 3.26
N MET A 90 -15.12 -5.82 1.98
CA MET A 90 -16.15 -5.06 1.27
C MET A 90 -17.22 -5.98 0.66
N CYS A 91 -18.35 -5.39 0.28
CA CYS A 91 -19.42 -6.08 -0.47
C CYS A 91 -18.90 -6.60 -1.82
N VAL A 92 -19.60 -7.59 -2.39
CA VAL A 92 -19.14 -8.28 -3.61
C VAL A 92 -19.07 -7.34 -4.82
N ASP A 93 -19.93 -6.35 -4.87
CA ASP A 93 -20.06 -5.33 -5.94
C ASP A 93 -19.28 -4.04 -5.67
N ALA A 94 -18.32 -4.08 -4.72
CA ALA A 94 -17.55 -2.90 -4.28
C ALA A 94 -16.79 -2.19 -5.41
N GLU A 95 -16.23 -2.93 -6.38
CA GLU A 95 -15.50 -2.33 -7.51
C GLU A 95 -16.44 -1.58 -8.46
N ALA A 96 -17.65 -2.09 -8.70
CA ALA A 96 -18.65 -1.40 -9.49
C ALA A 96 -19.08 -0.08 -8.81
N LYS A 97 -19.32 -0.13 -7.50
CA LYS A 97 -19.70 1.04 -6.70
C LYS A 97 -18.58 2.08 -6.55
N LYS A 98 -17.32 1.71 -6.74
CA LYS A 98 -16.18 2.63 -6.67
C LYS A 98 -16.34 3.81 -7.63
N LYS A 99 -16.87 3.55 -8.84
CA LYS A 99 -17.04 4.60 -9.85
C LYS A 99 -18.06 5.67 -9.43
N GLU A 100 -19.09 5.27 -8.69
CA GLU A 100 -20.15 6.17 -8.19
C GLU A 100 -19.66 7.01 -6.99
N LEU A 101 -18.57 6.58 -6.34
CA LEU A 101 -18.01 7.22 -5.15
C LEU A 101 -16.77 8.07 -5.45
N GLN A 102 -16.40 8.24 -6.71
CA GLN A 102 -15.19 8.99 -7.10
C GLN A 102 -15.18 10.43 -6.56
N ASP A 103 -16.35 11.09 -6.57
CA ASP A 103 -16.50 12.47 -6.11
C ASP A 103 -16.36 12.63 -4.58
N GLN A 104 -16.35 11.50 -3.83
CA GLN A 104 -16.17 11.47 -2.38
C GLN A 104 -14.72 11.16 -1.97
N ASN A 105 -13.77 11.17 -2.92
CA ASN A 105 -12.36 10.93 -2.60
C ASN A 105 -11.80 12.03 -1.71
N GLU A 106 -11.26 11.66 -0.56
CA GLU A 106 -10.68 12.57 0.44
C GLU A 106 -9.16 12.79 0.25
N MET A 107 -8.51 11.96 -0.59
CA MET A 107 -7.07 12.13 -0.85
C MET A 107 -6.81 12.92 -2.13
N GLN A 108 -5.78 13.76 -2.07
CA GLN A 108 -5.20 14.38 -3.26
C GLN A 108 -4.24 13.41 -3.95
N GLY A 109 -4.23 13.43 -5.30
CA GLY A 109 -3.37 12.56 -6.10
C GLY A 109 -4.04 11.27 -6.56
N PRO A 110 -3.25 10.27 -6.98
CA PRO A 110 -3.77 9.07 -7.66
C PRO A 110 -4.46 8.06 -6.73
N VAL A 111 -4.35 8.23 -5.41
CA VAL A 111 -4.87 7.29 -4.41
C VAL A 111 -6.32 7.62 -4.08
N PHE A 112 -7.18 6.57 -4.05
CA PHE A 112 -8.58 6.69 -3.66
C PHE A 112 -8.79 6.28 -2.21
N LYS A 113 -9.41 7.16 -1.40
CA LYS A 113 -9.73 6.93 0.01
C LYS A 113 -11.00 7.68 0.42
N ILE A 114 -11.85 6.98 1.16
CA ILE A 114 -13.04 7.53 1.85
C ILE A 114 -12.99 7.04 3.30
N ALA A 115 -13.14 7.92 4.29
CA ALA A 115 -13.06 7.57 5.71
C ALA A 115 -14.21 6.65 6.15
N ASP A 116 -15.42 6.94 5.76
CA ASP A 116 -16.60 6.09 6.05
C ASP A 116 -17.15 5.47 4.76
N ASP A 117 -16.36 4.56 4.18
CA ASP A 117 -16.68 3.91 2.91
C ASP A 117 -17.90 2.98 3.05
N PRO A 118 -19.05 3.26 2.37
CA PRO A 118 -20.28 2.49 2.49
C PRO A 118 -20.15 1.05 1.95
N ARG A 119 -19.10 0.73 1.23
CA ARG A 119 -18.84 -0.61 0.69
C ARG A 119 -18.32 -1.58 1.74
N ILE A 120 -17.82 -1.07 2.89
CA ILE A 120 -17.21 -1.88 3.95
C ILE A 120 -18.30 -2.61 4.74
N THR A 121 -18.15 -3.94 4.89
CA THR A 121 -19.06 -4.77 5.68
C THR A 121 -18.79 -4.59 7.19
N LYS A 122 -19.66 -5.11 8.06
CA LYS A 122 -19.47 -5.02 9.53
C LYS A 122 -18.22 -5.78 9.97
N VAL A 123 -18.04 -7.04 9.52
CA VAL A 123 -16.84 -7.81 9.74
C VAL A 123 -15.64 -7.12 9.08
N GLY A 124 -15.84 -6.60 7.87
CA GLY A 124 -14.85 -5.82 7.12
C GLY A 124 -14.30 -4.64 7.91
N ARG A 125 -15.14 -3.88 8.59
CA ARG A 125 -14.75 -2.75 9.46
C ARG A 125 -13.84 -3.20 10.60
N PHE A 126 -14.15 -4.33 11.24
CA PHE A 126 -13.33 -4.89 12.30
C PHE A 126 -11.97 -5.37 11.79
N ILE A 127 -11.94 -6.18 10.71
CA ILE A 127 -10.68 -6.73 10.19
C ILE A 127 -9.77 -5.67 9.58
N ARG A 128 -10.32 -4.59 9.01
CA ARG A 128 -9.55 -3.41 8.55
C ARG A 128 -8.98 -2.62 9.72
N LYS A 129 -9.79 -2.37 10.76
CA LYS A 129 -9.34 -1.70 11.98
C LYS A 129 -8.18 -2.42 12.67
N THR A 130 -8.10 -3.72 12.55
CA THR A 130 -7.06 -4.57 13.16
C THR A 130 -5.98 -5.01 12.16
N SER A 131 -6.04 -4.56 10.90
CA SER A 131 -5.17 -4.96 9.78
C SER A 131 -5.17 -6.48 9.51
N ILE A 132 -6.15 -7.21 10.05
CA ILE A 132 -6.31 -8.66 9.80
C ILE A 132 -6.60 -8.93 8.34
N ASP A 133 -7.27 -8.00 7.65
CA ASP A 133 -7.60 -8.14 6.22
C ASP A 133 -6.34 -8.27 5.34
N GLU A 134 -5.20 -7.80 5.79
CA GLU A 134 -3.94 -7.85 5.05
C GLU A 134 -3.10 -9.12 5.26
N LEU A 135 -3.44 -9.94 6.26
CA LEU A 135 -2.68 -11.15 6.60
C LEU A 135 -2.52 -12.15 5.42
N PRO A 136 -3.46 -12.31 4.46
CA PRO A 136 -3.26 -13.17 3.30
C PRO A 136 -2.08 -12.76 2.40
N GLN A 137 -1.58 -11.51 2.50
CA GLN A 137 -0.38 -11.07 1.80
C GLN A 137 0.88 -11.82 2.26
N LEU A 138 0.87 -12.47 3.42
CA LEU A 138 1.94 -13.40 3.83
C LEU A 138 2.18 -14.50 2.79
N VAL A 139 1.14 -14.93 2.08
CA VAL A 139 1.28 -15.89 0.96
C VAL A 139 2.03 -15.23 -0.21
N ASN A 140 1.74 -13.96 -0.53
CA ASN A 140 2.47 -13.23 -1.57
C ASN A 140 3.96 -13.07 -1.22
N ILE A 141 4.27 -12.91 0.08
CA ILE A 141 5.68 -12.87 0.53
C ILE A 141 6.36 -14.22 0.29
N LEU A 142 5.71 -15.34 0.63
CA LEU A 142 6.26 -16.67 0.35
C LEU A 142 6.45 -16.94 -1.13
N MET A 143 5.51 -16.50 -1.97
CA MET A 143 5.60 -16.59 -3.44
C MET A 143 6.71 -15.72 -4.03
N GLY A 144 7.19 -14.70 -3.27
CA GLY A 144 8.25 -13.80 -3.70
C GLY A 144 7.76 -12.56 -4.45
N ASP A 145 6.46 -12.34 -4.53
CA ASP A 145 5.86 -11.14 -5.11
C ASP A 145 6.07 -9.91 -4.23
N MET A 146 6.04 -10.13 -2.91
CA MET A 146 6.18 -9.10 -1.88
C MET A 146 7.32 -9.42 -0.91
N THR A 147 7.62 -8.45 -0.06
CA THR A 147 8.52 -8.56 1.10
C THR A 147 7.76 -8.17 2.38
N VAL A 148 8.29 -8.50 3.56
CA VAL A 148 7.69 -8.06 4.84
C VAL A 148 7.73 -6.54 4.95
N ILE A 149 8.89 -5.93 4.67
CA ILE A 149 9.09 -4.47 4.78
C ILE A 149 9.44 -3.89 3.41
N GLY A 150 8.66 -2.91 2.94
CA GLY A 150 8.89 -2.23 1.66
C GLY A 150 7.79 -1.21 1.38
N PRO A 151 7.89 -0.42 0.30
CA PRO A 151 6.84 0.48 -0.13
C PRO A 151 5.51 -0.25 -0.34
N ARG A 152 4.41 0.43 -0.09
CA ARG A 152 3.08 -0.16 -0.33
C ARG A 152 2.87 -0.46 -1.82
N PRO A 153 2.33 -1.65 -2.18
CA PRO A 153 2.02 -2.00 -3.57
C PRO A 153 0.97 -1.07 -4.18
N PRO A 154 1.31 -0.27 -5.22
CA PRO A 154 0.36 0.61 -5.88
C PRO A 154 -0.55 -0.15 -6.87
N LEU A 155 -1.67 0.48 -7.23
CA LEU A 155 -2.51 0.05 -8.34
C LEU A 155 -1.87 0.42 -9.70
N PRO A 156 -2.15 -0.33 -10.79
CA PRO A 156 -1.71 0.07 -12.12
C PRO A 156 -2.18 1.48 -12.52
N ASP A 157 -3.43 1.84 -12.19
CA ASP A 157 -4.00 3.15 -12.50
C ASP A 157 -3.36 4.30 -11.69
N GLU A 158 -2.84 3.99 -10.49
CA GLU A 158 -2.05 4.94 -9.69
C GLU A 158 -0.70 5.19 -10.38
N VAL A 159 -0.01 4.12 -10.76
CA VAL A 159 1.32 4.20 -11.40
C VAL A 159 1.27 4.88 -12.77
N ALA A 160 0.17 4.73 -13.51
CA ALA A 160 -0.03 5.43 -14.78
C ALA A 160 -0.02 6.97 -14.65
N GLN A 161 -0.18 7.49 -13.42
CA GLN A 161 -0.19 8.92 -13.09
C GLN A 161 1.11 9.37 -12.41
N TYR A 162 2.06 8.46 -12.16
CA TYR A 162 3.32 8.79 -11.50
C TYR A 162 4.25 9.57 -12.42
N ASP A 163 4.92 10.56 -11.85
CA ASP A 163 6.08 11.18 -12.48
C ASP A 163 7.35 10.31 -12.35
N GLU A 164 8.44 10.75 -12.96
CA GLU A 164 9.72 10.05 -12.94
C GLU A 164 10.27 9.84 -11.51
N TYR A 165 10.10 10.83 -10.64
CA TYR A 165 10.54 10.76 -9.25
C TYR A 165 9.72 9.77 -8.43
N GLN A 166 8.42 9.74 -8.61
CA GLN A 166 7.49 8.84 -7.93
C GLN A 166 7.69 7.38 -8.36
N MET A 167 8.13 7.15 -9.61
CA MET A 167 8.42 5.80 -10.12
C MET A 167 9.52 5.07 -9.34
N HIS A 168 10.43 5.80 -8.69
CA HIS A 168 11.49 5.20 -7.85
C HIS A 168 10.97 4.42 -6.63
N ARG A 169 9.69 4.56 -6.27
CA ARG A 169 9.02 3.68 -5.30
C ARG A 169 9.04 2.21 -5.72
N LEU A 170 9.16 1.95 -7.02
CA LEU A 170 9.18 0.61 -7.61
C LEU A 170 10.60 0.09 -7.92
N ASP A 171 11.64 0.76 -7.46
CA ASP A 171 13.04 0.27 -7.60
C ASP A 171 13.31 -0.95 -6.69
N VAL A 172 12.48 -1.16 -5.67
CA VAL A 172 12.56 -2.31 -4.75
C VAL A 172 11.25 -3.08 -4.71
N LYS A 173 11.26 -4.29 -4.12
CA LYS A 173 10.01 -5.03 -3.87
C LYS A 173 9.10 -4.26 -2.91
N THR A 174 7.83 -4.27 -3.21
CA THR A 174 6.78 -3.73 -2.35
C THR A 174 6.54 -4.62 -1.14
N GLY A 175 6.15 -4.03 -0.01
CA GLY A 175 6.05 -4.68 1.28
C GLY A 175 4.65 -4.74 1.87
N LEU A 176 4.51 -5.59 2.88
CA LEU A 176 3.34 -5.65 3.75
C LEU A 176 3.33 -4.47 4.74
N ALA A 177 4.49 -4.13 5.29
CA ALA A 177 4.66 -2.98 6.17
C ALA A 177 5.53 -1.91 5.51
N CYS A 178 5.14 -0.64 5.64
CA CYS A 178 5.87 0.51 5.13
C CYS A 178 6.03 1.61 6.18
N TYR A 179 6.94 2.56 5.94
CA TYR A 179 7.13 3.68 6.86
C TYR A 179 5.87 4.50 7.07
N HIS A 180 5.12 4.77 6.01
CA HIS A 180 3.89 5.56 6.06
C HIS A 180 2.86 4.98 7.05
N GLU A 181 2.67 3.66 7.04
CA GLU A 181 1.73 2.99 7.94
C GLU A 181 2.23 2.95 9.39
N CYS A 182 3.55 2.78 9.57
CA CYS A 182 4.17 2.64 10.89
C CYS A 182 4.34 3.95 11.65
N LEU A 183 4.60 5.07 10.96
CA LEU A 183 4.80 6.39 11.59
C LEU A 183 3.49 7.02 12.07
N GLY A 184 2.37 6.37 11.80
CA GLY A 184 1.06 6.98 11.89
C GLY A 184 0.91 7.95 10.72
N ARG A 185 -0.24 8.02 10.12
CA ARG A 185 -0.52 9.00 9.07
C ARG A 185 -0.14 10.36 9.62
N SER A 186 1.05 10.87 9.24
CA SER A 186 1.43 12.24 9.54
C SER A 186 0.31 13.15 9.03
N ASP A 187 0.06 14.27 9.72
CA ASP A 187 -1.01 15.22 9.42
C ASP A 187 -1.01 15.81 7.98
N SER A 188 -0.09 15.36 7.12
CA SER A 188 -0.09 15.64 5.69
C SER A 188 -0.70 14.46 4.93
N ASP A 189 -1.98 14.56 4.58
CA ASP A 189 -2.68 13.65 3.65
C ASP A 189 -2.21 13.81 2.19
N SER A 190 -0.98 14.28 1.96
CA SER A 190 -0.45 14.46 0.62
C SER A 190 0.26 13.21 0.12
N PHE A 191 -0.02 12.84 -1.11
CA PHE A 191 0.66 11.73 -1.78
C PHE A 191 2.19 11.94 -1.86
N ASP A 192 2.65 13.18 -2.01
CA ASP A 192 4.07 13.51 -2.05
C ASP A 192 4.80 13.20 -0.73
N ALA A 193 4.18 13.47 0.41
CA ALA A 193 4.75 13.11 1.71
C ALA A 193 4.88 11.58 1.86
N TRP A 194 3.91 10.84 1.35
CA TRP A 194 3.99 9.38 1.30
C TRP A 194 5.14 8.89 0.42
N VAL A 195 5.28 9.45 -0.80
CA VAL A 195 6.40 9.15 -1.70
C VAL A 195 7.74 9.39 -1.01
N GLU A 196 7.91 10.53 -0.32
CA GLU A 196 9.15 10.83 0.41
C GLU A 196 9.48 9.80 1.50
N GLN A 197 8.48 9.30 2.21
CA GLN A 197 8.67 8.25 3.23
C GLN A 197 9.11 6.92 2.59
N ASP A 198 8.50 6.54 1.47
CA ASP A 198 8.88 5.33 0.75
C ASP A 198 10.30 5.45 0.17
N LEU A 199 10.65 6.60 -0.43
CA LEU A 199 12.00 6.84 -0.95
C LEU A 199 13.04 6.93 0.17
N LYS A 200 12.66 7.47 1.33
CA LYS A 200 13.52 7.43 2.52
C LYS A 200 13.82 5.99 2.94
N TYR A 201 12.81 5.13 3.04
CA TYR A 201 13.02 3.70 3.33
C TYR A 201 13.96 3.07 2.30
N ILE A 202 13.76 3.32 1.01
CA ILE A 202 14.56 2.76 -0.08
C ILE A 202 16.03 3.14 0.06
N ARG A 203 16.34 4.38 0.43
CA ARG A 203 17.71 4.85 0.69
C ARG A 203 18.32 4.19 1.94
N GLU A 204 17.55 4.12 3.02
CA GLU A 204 18.01 3.64 4.33
C GLU A 204 17.90 2.11 4.49
N ARG A 205 17.39 1.37 3.47
CA ARG A 205 17.13 -0.06 3.56
C ARG A 205 18.34 -0.87 4.01
N GLY A 206 18.11 -1.76 4.97
CA GLY A 206 19.09 -2.64 5.58
C GLY A 206 18.45 -3.47 6.68
N MET A 207 19.10 -4.55 7.14
CA MET A 207 18.50 -5.47 8.12
C MET A 207 18.07 -4.77 9.41
N LEU A 208 18.85 -3.82 9.91
CA LEU A 208 18.50 -3.05 11.13
C LEU A 208 17.28 -2.14 10.88
N THR A 209 17.21 -1.52 9.71
CA THR A 209 16.05 -0.71 9.30
C THR A 209 14.79 -1.58 9.21
N ASP A 210 14.88 -2.75 8.60
CA ASP A 210 13.76 -3.68 8.48
C ASP A 210 13.25 -4.16 9.84
N ILE A 211 14.15 -4.54 10.75
CA ILE A 211 13.78 -4.93 12.11
C ILE A 211 13.11 -3.75 12.84
N LYS A 212 13.64 -2.54 12.72
CA LYS A 212 13.05 -1.35 13.31
C LYS A 212 11.62 -1.12 12.79
N VAL A 213 11.40 -1.18 11.47
CA VAL A 213 10.09 -0.98 10.86
C VAL A 213 9.12 -2.08 11.29
N LEU A 214 9.57 -3.35 11.36
CA LEU A 214 8.75 -4.45 11.85
C LEU A 214 8.28 -4.21 13.30
N LEU A 215 9.17 -3.79 14.18
CA LEU A 215 8.81 -3.48 15.57
C LEU A 215 7.85 -2.29 15.67
N MET A 216 8.03 -1.27 14.81
CA MET A 216 7.12 -0.14 14.72
C MET A 216 5.73 -0.59 14.24
N MET A 217 5.65 -1.47 13.23
CA MET A 217 4.40 -2.03 12.74
C MET A 217 3.67 -2.83 13.81
N VAL A 218 4.36 -3.73 14.52
CA VAL A 218 3.77 -4.48 15.64
C VAL A 218 3.22 -3.53 16.70
N LYS A 219 3.97 -2.49 17.06
CA LYS A 219 3.51 -1.48 18.02
C LYS A 219 2.30 -0.71 17.50
N ALA A 220 2.27 -0.33 16.22
CA ALA A 220 1.14 0.38 15.61
C ALA A 220 -0.13 -0.47 15.64
N VAL A 221 -0.04 -1.75 15.26
CA VAL A 221 -1.17 -2.70 15.29
C VAL A 221 -1.68 -2.89 16.72
N LEU A 222 -0.79 -3.13 17.69
CA LEU A 222 -1.19 -3.32 19.10
C LEU A 222 -1.78 -2.08 19.74
N SER A 223 -1.37 -0.88 19.31
CA SER A 223 -1.91 0.39 19.82
C SER A 223 -3.16 0.88 19.08
N GLY A 224 -3.62 0.16 18.05
CA GLY A 224 -4.74 0.57 17.20
C GLY A 224 -4.48 1.84 16.38
N ARG A 225 -3.21 2.29 16.29
CA ARG A 225 -2.81 3.43 15.44
C ARG A 225 -2.60 2.96 14.02
N GLY A 226 -3.15 3.67 13.05
CA GLY A 226 -2.99 3.35 11.61
C GLY A 226 -4.15 2.57 10.99
N ALA A 227 -5.15 2.20 11.78
CA ALA A 227 -6.37 1.56 11.26
C ALA A 227 -7.33 2.62 10.68
N VAL A 228 -7.89 2.35 9.52
CA VAL A 228 -8.97 3.12 8.85
C VAL A 228 -10.15 2.23 8.67
#